data_63aad0a164027e48f5448d4e8ad8c026
#
_entry.id   63aad0a164027e48f5448d4e8ad8c026
#
_cell.length_a   1.000
_cell.length_b   1.000
_cell.length_c   1.000
_cell.angle_alpha   90.00
_cell.angle_beta   90.00
_cell.angle_gamma   90.00
#
_symmetry.space_group_name_H-M   'P 1'
#
loop_
_entity.id
_entity.type
_entity.pdbx_description
1 polymer ?
#
loop_
_entity_poly.entity_id
_entity_poly.type
_entity_poly.pdbx_seq_one_letter_code
_entity_poly.pdbx_strand_id
1 'polypeptide(L)'
;MTCASPFSGELSELLVDSTHADAALARRHLPLLMLDRAEPFRPLATGYAIYRGEAQSVSSKFLVRPVADAVIEYAIWYDWDIQHLYDLEHVWVHVTAAGDVVKVEASRHGSRRAMVRPDGSLPLEQGRPVLYSEPGKHAHWADNGEMHVKSGTLIEAMCGAFAGEQGVHLSNRFSDAGLMSASPLENRLARLKMKRTAFVPTWDFARSGDEQGGIALVPWPVLEQWIPKRVARLVGKLPQTVPHLAAVFLDCGDTLADEATEEKIPGTEIVTRADLIPGAADTVRQIAASGYRLALVADGPRKTFENILGAHGLWDCFEAHIISGDVGELKPSARMFATAADALGLSEIDRNRTVMVGNNLERDILGANRFGLISVFLAWSRRRSHKPRLRRERPRLTISHIWKLPDLLERIELSLPQTQAEQPS
;
A
#
# COMPACT_ATOMS: atom_id res chain seq x y z
N MET A 1 -26.27 33.17 9.39
CA MET A 1 -25.07 32.60 8.73
C MET A 1 -24.64 31.41 9.57
N THR A 2 -25.02 30.22 9.19
CA THR A 2 -24.55 28.96 9.81
C THR A 2 -23.12 28.78 9.41
N CYS A 3 -22.17 28.89 10.37
CA CYS A 3 -20.79 28.50 10.17
C CYS A 3 -20.77 27.03 9.71
N ALA A 4 -20.30 26.77 8.50
CA ALA A 4 -20.06 25.40 8.07
C ALA A 4 -19.10 24.76 9.05
N SER A 5 -19.44 23.57 9.57
CA SER A 5 -18.54 22.79 10.43
C SER A 5 -17.22 22.59 9.69
N PRO A 6 -16.06 22.79 10.33
CA PRO A 6 -14.74 22.55 9.71
C PRO A 6 -14.52 21.07 9.35
N PHE A 7 -15.41 20.18 9.78
CA PHE A 7 -15.40 18.75 9.47
C PHE A 7 -16.29 18.47 8.26
N SER A 8 -15.70 18.34 7.08
CA SER A 8 -16.43 17.96 5.86
C SER A 8 -16.72 16.46 5.85
N GLY A 9 -18.00 16.09 5.64
CA GLY A 9 -18.43 14.74 5.25
C GLY A 9 -18.08 13.61 6.22
N GLU A 10 -16.97 12.94 6.00
CA GLU A 10 -16.63 11.65 6.67
C GLU A 10 -16.25 11.77 8.16
N LEU A 11 -15.81 12.95 8.62
CA LEU A 11 -15.52 13.22 10.04
C LEU A 11 -16.77 13.69 10.82
N SER A 12 -17.86 14.01 10.15
CA SER A 12 -19.11 14.39 10.81
C SER A 12 -19.67 13.27 11.71
N GLU A 13 -19.35 12.01 11.42
CA GLU A 13 -19.72 10.85 12.23
C GLU A 13 -19.03 10.85 13.63
N LEU A 14 -17.92 11.61 13.77
CA LEU A 14 -17.19 11.79 15.03
C LEU A 14 -17.64 13.00 15.86
N LEU A 15 -18.58 13.79 15.35
CA LEU A 15 -19.13 14.93 16.08
C LEU A 15 -20.08 14.43 17.17
N VAL A 16 -19.54 14.19 18.37
CA VAL A 16 -20.32 13.85 19.56
C VAL A 16 -20.33 15.06 20.47
N ASP A 17 -21.52 15.54 20.79
CA ASP A 17 -21.69 16.62 21.78
C ASP A 17 -21.40 16.05 23.17
N SER A 18 -20.17 16.24 23.68
CA SER A 18 -19.75 15.75 24.97
C SER A 18 -19.49 16.93 25.92
N THR A 19 -20.50 17.27 26.71
CA THR A 19 -20.43 18.24 27.80
C THR A 19 -19.93 17.65 29.12
N HIS A 20 -19.48 16.41 29.12
CA HIS A 20 -19.03 15.66 30.30
C HIS A 20 -17.73 16.25 30.90
N ALA A 21 -17.58 16.18 32.23
CA ALA A 21 -16.38 16.59 32.95
C ALA A 21 -15.09 15.91 32.42
N ASP A 22 -15.19 14.65 32.03
CA ASP A 22 -14.07 13.90 31.44
C ASP A 22 -13.66 14.44 30.05
N ALA A 23 -14.59 14.92 29.26
CA ALA A 23 -14.30 15.58 27.98
C ALA A 23 -13.56 16.92 28.18
N ALA A 24 -13.97 17.68 29.19
CA ALA A 24 -13.29 18.94 29.55
C ALA A 24 -11.86 18.68 30.02
N LEU A 25 -11.65 17.66 30.86
CA LEU A 25 -10.33 17.25 31.33
C LEU A 25 -9.44 16.78 30.16
N ALA A 26 -9.96 15.91 29.29
CA ALA A 26 -9.24 15.45 28.10
C ALA A 26 -8.88 16.61 27.15
N ARG A 27 -9.77 17.57 26.94
CA ARG A 27 -9.50 18.75 26.10
C ARG A 27 -8.44 19.65 26.68
N ARG A 28 -8.45 19.85 28.02
CA ARG A 28 -7.46 20.68 28.73
C ARG A 28 -6.03 20.18 28.54
N HIS A 29 -5.81 18.87 28.51
CA HIS A 29 -4.49 18.24 28.46
C HIS A 29 -4.18 17.56 27.13
N LEU A 30 -4.98 17.83 26.09
CA LEU A 30 -4.76 17.27 24.74
C LEU A 30 -3.34 17.61 24.26
N PRO A 31 -2.51 16.60 23.88
CA PRO A 31 -1.16 16.82 23.40
C PRO A 31 -1.09 17.77 22.20
N LEU A 32 -0.06 18.61 22.19
CA LEU A 32 0.33 19.44 21.07
C LEU A 32 1.34 18.65 20.25
N LEU A 33 0.95 18.25 19.05
CA LEU A 33 1.81 17.46 18.17
C LEU A 33 2.60 18.38 17.24
N MET A 34 3.91 18.18 17.23
CA MET A 34 4.84 18.83 16.33
C MET A 34 5.16 17.89 15.19
N LEU A 35 4.72 18.21 13.98
CA LEU A 35 4.93 17.41 12.76
C LEU A 35 6.01 18.08 11.91
N ASP A 36 6.80 17.24 11.21
CA ASP A 36 7.70 17.72 10.17
C ASP A 36 6.90 18.46 9.09
N ARG A 37 7.46 19.56 8.54
CA ARG A 37 6.74 20.36 7.52
C ARG A 37 6.47 19.60 6.23
N ALA A 38 7.29 18.59 5.92
CA ALA A 38 7.08 17.71 4.76
C ALA A 38 6.14 16.52 5.07
N GLU A 39 5.63 16.38 6.32
CA GLU A 39 4.73 15.27 6.70
C GLU A 39 3.45 15.26 5.86
N PRO A 40 3.24 14.21 5.03
CA PRO A 40 2.06 14.12 4.18
C PRO A 40 0.81 13.62 4.93
N PHE A 41 0.99 12.97 6.10
CA PHE A 41 -0.09 12.34 6.85
C PHE A 41 -0.33 13.08 8.16
N ARG A 42 -1.51 13.67 8.28
CA ARG A 42 -1.88 14.46 9.48
C ARG A 42 -2.84 13.67 10.38
N PRO A 43 -2.80 13.89 11.71
CA PRO A 43 -3.76 13.27 12.62
C PRO A 43 -5.16 13.81 12.32
N LEU A 44 -6.16 12.91 12.31
CA LEU A 44 -7.55 13.25 11.97
C LEU A 44 -8.48 13.22 13.19
N ALA A 45 -8.24 12.28 14.11
CA ALA A 45 -9.08 12.08 15.27
C ALA A 45 -8.25 11.59 16.46
N THR A 46 -8.73 11.88 17.66
CA THR A 46 -8.13 11.39 18.92
C THR A 46 -9.24 10.81 19.79
N GLY A 47 -9.12 9.52 20.11
CA GLY A 47 -9.93 8.88 21.13
C GLY A 47 -9.33 9.14 22.50
N TYR A 48 -10.15 9.36 23.53
CA TYR A 48 -9.67 9.45 24.90
C TYR A 48 -10.34 8.46 25.83
N ALA A 49 -9.59 8.01 26.86
CA ALA A 49 -10.08 7.29 28.02
C ALA A 49 -9.42 7.83 29.29
N ILE A 50 -10.12 7.80 30.43
CA ILE A 50 -9.61 8.31 31.70
C ILE A 50 -9.61 7.19 32.74
N TYR A 51 -8.47 7.00 33.38
CA TYR A 51 -8.25 6.00 34.42
C TYR A 51 -7.95 6.68 35.75
N ARG A 52 -8.75 6.36 36.78
CA ARG A 52 -8.58 6.84 38.17
C ARG A 52 -8.06 5.74 39.12
N GLY A 53 -7.71 4.59 38.55
CA GLY A 53 -7.13 3.43 39.22
C GLY A 53 -6.37 2.58 38.19
N GLU A 54 -5.69 1.55 38.65
CA GLU A 54 -5.00 0.61 37.76
C GLU A 54 -6.01 -0.14 36.91
N ALA A 55 -5.82 -0.16 35.60
CA ALA A 55 -6.67 -0.88 34.65
C ALA A 55 -5.93 -1.23 33.35
N GLN A 56 -6.39 -2.27 32.65
CA GLN A 56 -5.94 -2.55 31.31
C GLN A 56 -6.41 -1.44 30.37
N SER A 57 -5.51 -0.93 29.52
CA SER A 57 -5.86 0.04 28.48
C SER A 57 -6.96 -0.50 27.58
N VAL A 58 -7.94 0.33 27.26
CA VAL A 58 -9.02 -0.01 26.33
C VAL A 58 -8.61 0.09 24.86
N SER A 59 -7.56 0.87 24.55
CA SER A 59 -7.09 1.15 23.18
C SER A 59 -5.75 0.50 22.84
N SER A 60 -4.99 0.04 23.85
CA SER A 60 -3.66 -0.52 23.69
C SER A 60 -3.44 -1.79 24.50
N LYS A 61 -2.26 -2.41 24.35
CA LYS A 61 -1.85 -3.60 25.12
C LYS A 61 -1.29 -3.29 26.52
N PHE A 62 -1.21 -2.03 26.91
CA PHE A 62 -0.51 -1.64 28.13
C PHE A 62 -1.43 -1.61 29.35
N LEU A 63 -0.88 -1.98 30.51
CA LEU A 63 -1.49 -1.74 31.81
C LEU A 63 -1.28 -0.28 32.20
N VAL A 64 -2.35 0.44 32.49
CA VAL A 64 -2.34 1.84 32.91
C VAL A 64 -2.34 1.91 34.44
N ARG A 65 -1.33 2.56 35.01
CA ARG A 65 -1.15 2.78 36.46
C ARG A 65 -1.02 4.28 36.73
N PRO A 66 -2.04 4.93 37.28
CA PRO A 66 -1.92 6.33 37.70
C PRO A 66 -0.81 6.50 38.71
N VAL A 67 0.02 7.53 38.54
CA VAL A 67 1.02 8.00 39.56
C VAL A 67 0.52 9.22 40.31
N ALA A 68 -0.68 9.69 39.98
CA ALA A 68 -1.43 10.75 40.63
C ALA A 68 -2.92 10.40 40.60
N ASP A 69 -3.83 11.38 40.59
CA ASP A 69 -5.27 11.16 40.73
C ASP A 69 -5.90 10.54 39.46
N ALA A 70 -5.35 10.80 38.28
CA ALA A 70 -5.84 10.22 37.04
C ALA A 70 -4.76 10.11 35.95
N VAL A 71 -5.01 9.21 34.98
CA VAL A 71 -4.32 9.16 33.70
C VAL A 71 -5.33 9.40 32.58
N ILE A 72 -5.01 10.31 31.68
CA ILE A 72 -5.73 10.50 30.43
C ILE A 72 -4.95 9.78 29.34
N GLU A 73 -5.53 8.75 28.73
CA GLU A 73 -5.00 8.08 27.55
C GLU A 73 -5.60 8.72 26.31
N TYR A 74 -4.74 9.09 25.39
CA TYR A 74 -5.12 9.55 24.05
C TYR A 74 -4.67 8.52 23.03
N ALA A 75 -5.56 8.11 22.13
CA ALA A 75 -5.30 7.28 20.98
C ALA A 75 -5.47 8.14 19.72
N ILE A 76 -4.37 8.46 19.06
CA ILE A 76 -4.28 9.44 17.97
C ILE A 76 -4.29 8.70 16.66
N TRP A 77 -5.29 8.97 15.82
CA TRP A 77 -5.52 8.30 14.54
C TRP A 77 -4.95 9.08 13.36
N TYR A 78 -4.22 8.35 12.51
CA TYR A 78 -3.79 8.76 11.19
C TYR A 78 -4.31 7.77 10.15
N ASP A 79 -4.76 8.24 8.97
CA ASP A 79 -5.23 7.34 7.91
C ASP A 79 -4.10 6.50 7.30
N TRP A 80 -2.88 7.03 7.31
CA TRP A 80 -1.69 6.43 6.74
C TRP A 80 -0.48 6.66 7.64
N ASP A 81 0.40 5.68 7.67
CA ASP A 81 1.80 5.76 8.02
C ASP A 81 2.59 5.57 6.71
N ILE A 82 3.86 5.97 6.67
CA ILE A 82 4.65 5.86 5.43
C ILE A 82 4.90 4.41 4.98
N GLN A 83 4.73 3.43 5.84
CA GLN A 83 4.92 2.01 5.54
C GLN A 83 3.61 1.23 5.40
N HIS A 84 2.52 1.68 6.04
CA HIS A 84 1.25 0.95 6.05
C HIS A 84 0.01 1.85 6.15
N LEU A 85 -1.14 1.26 5.81
CA LEU A 85 -2.44 1.85 6.02
C LEU A 85 -2.70 1.98 7.53
N TYR A 86 -3.11 3.15 7.93
CA TYR A 86 -3.38 3.74 9.23
C TYR A 86 -2.26 3.60 10.29
N ASP A 87 -2.30 4.53 11.23
CA ASP A 87 -1.53 4.49 12.45
C ASP A 87 -2.39 4.89 13.65
N LEU A 88 -2.09 4.35 14.82
CA LEU A 88 -2.77 4.63 16.07
C LEU A 88 -1.73 4.78 17.19
N GLU A 89 -1.29 6.01 17.40
CA GLU A 89 -0.28 6.34 18.40
C GLU A 89 -0.91 6.78 19.71
N HIS A 90 -0.24 6.52 20.83
CA HIS A 90 -0.79 6.72 22.16
C HIS A 90 0.02 7.69 23.00
N VAL A 91 -0.70 8.49 23.81
CA VAL A 91 -0.10 9.38 24.83
C VAL A 91 -0.85 9.18 26.14
N TRP A 92 -0.12 9.04 27.25
CA TRP A 92 -0.67 8.94 28.60
C TRP A 92 -0.22 10.12 29.42
N VAL A 93 -1.16 10.92 29.92
CA VAL A 93 -0.92 12.13 30.71
C VAL A 93 -1.42 11.90 32.13
N HIS A 94 -0.51 11.85 33.10
CA HIS A 94 -0.84 11.69 34.51
C HIS A 94 -1.07 13.04 35.15
N VAL A 95 -2.23 13.23 35.77
CA VAL A 95 -2.66 14.50 36.32
C VAL A 95 -3.08 14.38 37.79
N THR A 96 -2.81 15.43 38.56
CA THR A 96 -3.33 15.60 39.92
C THR A 96 -4.81 16.05 39.89
N ALA A 97 -5.49 15.99 41.03
CA ALA A 97 -6.85 16.54 41.20
C ALA A 97 -6.93 18.05 40.89
N ALA A 98 -5.85 18.80 41.08
CA ALA A 98 -5.73 20.20 40.72
C ALA A 98 -5.54 20.42 39.20
N GLY A 99 -5.23 19.34 38.48
CA GLY A 99 -4.98 19.36 37.04
C GLY A 99 -3.53 19.64 36.65
N ASP A 100 -2.59 19.42 37.56
CA ASP A 100 -1.16 19.55 37.25
C ASP A 100 -0.67 18.25 36.60
N VAL A 101 0.09 18.37 35.51
CA VAL A 101 0.69 17.22 34.82
C VAL A 101 1.98 16.83 35.57
N VAL A 102 2.03 15.61 36.06
CA VAL A 102 3.16 15.07 36.82
C VAL A 102 4.01 14.06 36.06
N LYS A 103 3.45 13.44 34.99
CA LYS A 103 4.17 12.51 34.15
C LYS A 103 3.51 12.47 32.78
N VAL A 104 4.32 12.31 31.73
CA VAL A 104 3.86 12.05 30.34
C VAL A 104 4.57 10.81 29.82
N GLU A 105 3.81 9.91 29.20
CA GLU A 105 4.32 8.75 28.49
C GLU A 105 3.73 8.73 27.10
N ALA A 106 4.44 8.13 26.13
CA ALA A 106 3.91 7.95 24.79
C ALA A 106 4.40 6.65 24.14
N SER A 107 3.68 6.20 23.14
CA SER A 107 4.06 5.07 22.32
C SER A 107 5.24 5.40 21.40
N ARG A 108 6.09 4.41 21.21
CA ARG A 108 7.22 4.46 20.28
C ARG A 108 7.56 3.04 19.83
N HIS A 109 7.27 2.70 18.56
CA HIS A 109 7.58 1.40 17.97
C HIS A 109 7.16 0.20 18.86
N GLY A 110 5.89 0.19 19.27
CA GLY A 110 5.31 -0.89 20.09
C GLY A 110 5.77 -0.92 21.56
N SER A 111 6.56 0.04 22.02
CA SER A 111 6.92 0.26 23.43
C SER A 111 6.29 1.53 23.98
N ARG A 112 6.20 1.63 25.34
CA ARG A 112 5.78 2.85 26.04
C ARG A 112 7.01 3.51 26.66
N ARG A 113 7.20 4.81 26.43
CA ARG A 113 8.36 5.58 26.87
C ARG A 113 7.93 6.80 27.68
N ALA A 114 8.68 7.12 28.74
CA ALA A 114 8.53 8.39 29.43
C ALA A 114 8.98 9.54 28.50
N MET A 115 8.18 10.60 28.48
CA MET A 115 8.47 11.81 27.71
C MET A 115 9.11 12.83 28.63
N VAL A 116 10.44 12.90 28.61
CA VAL A 116 11.26 13.79 29.40
C VAL A 116 12.30 14.41 28.48
N ARG A 117 12.48 15.72 28.55
CA ARG A 117 13.52 16.43 27.79
C ARG A 117 14.93 16.08 28.30
N PRO A 118 15.99 16.35 27.53
CA PRO A 118 17.37 16.08 27.97
C PRO A 118 17.78 16.78 29.28
N ASP A 119 17.13 17.88 29.61
CA ASP A 119 17.35 18.62 30.86
C ASP A 119 16.57 18.09 32.08
N GLY A 120 15.81 16.98 31.88
CA GLY A 120 14.99 16.37 32.94
C GLY A 120 13.59 16.98 33.08
N SER A 121 13.25 18.04 32.35
CA SER A 121 11.93 18.66 32.42
C SER A 121 10.87 17.89 31.63
N LEU A 122 9.60 18.05 32.04
CA LEU A 122 8.47 17.57 31.25
C LEU A 122 8.28 18.47 30.00
N PRO A 123 7.96 17.90 28.84
CA PRO A 123 7.73 18.67 27.61
C PRO A 123 6.33 19.31 27.62
N LEU A 124 6.15 20.37 28.42
CA LEU A 124 4.84 21.02 28.62
C LEU A 124 4.82 22.45 28.07
N GLU A 125 3.67 22.83 27.53
CA GLU A 125 3.29 24.21 27.21
C GLU A 125 1.86 24.45 27.71
N GLN A 126 1.68 25.39 28.62
CA GLN A 126 0.38 25.72 29.24
C GLN A 126 -0.38 24.49 29.80
N GLY A 127 0.35 23.54 30.42
CA GLY A 127 -0.21 22.31 30.98
C GLY A 127 -0.56 21.23 29.98
N ARG A 128 -0.15 21.36 28.71
CA ARG A 128 -0.34 20.38 27.63
C ARG A 128 1.01 19.79 27.23
N PRO A 129 1.10 18.47 27.01
CA PRO A 129 2.30 17.87 26.45
C PRO A 129 2.61 18.41 25.05
N VAL A 130 3.87 18.74 24.78
CA VAL A 130 4.39 19.07 23.43
C VAL A 130 5.25 17.92 22.98
N LEU A 131 4.83 17.21 21.94
CA LEU A 131 5.48 16.00 21.47
C LEU A 131 5.82 16.12 19.97
N TYR A 132 7.04 15.72 19.63
CA TYR A 132 7.50 15.62 18.25
C TYR A 132 7.16 14.24 17.72
N SER A 133 6.45 14.19 16.60
CA SER A 133 6.12 12.94 15.89
C SER A 133 7.22 12.60 14.89
N GLU A 134 7.66 11.35 14.88
CA GLU A 134 8.60 10.87 13.86
C GLU A 134 8.02 11.08 12.47
N PRO A 135 8.76 11.71 11.55
CA PRO A 135 8.30 11.85 10.17
C PRO A 135 7.87 10.51 9.57
N GLY A 136 6.66 10.46 9.03
CA GLY A 136 6.06 9.30 8.39
C GLY A 136 5.68 8.14 9.30
N LYS A 137 6.23 8.05 10.53
CA LYS A 137 6.01 6.94 11.48
C LYS A 137 5.21 7.33 12.73
N HIS A 138 5.06 8.61 12.99
CA HIS A 138 4.28 9.25 14.03
C HIS A 138 4.62 8.88 15.48
N ALA A 139 5.59 7.99 15.73
CA ALA A 139 6.07 7.68 17.08
C ALA A 139 6.57 8.95 17.81
N HIS A 140 6.32 9.05 19.13
CA HIS A 140 6.48 10.32 19.83
C HIS A 140 7.80 10.47 20.56
N TRP A 141 8.31 11.71 20.57
CA TRP A 141 9.52 12.14 21.25
C TRP A 141 9.28 13.43 22.04
N ALA A 142 10.01 13.57 23.16
CA ALA A 142 9.99 14.81 23.96
C ALA A 142 10.88 15.91 23.37
N ASP A 143 11.85 15.55 22.51
CA ASP A 143 12.83 16.44 21.91
C ASP A 143 13.18 16.00 20.48
N ASN A 144 13.17 16.93 19.53
CA ASN A 144 13.45 16.64 18.11
C ASN A 144 14.94 16.44 17.82
N GLY A 145 15.83 17.10 18.58
CA GLY A 145 17.27 16.91 18.44
C GLY A 145 17.69 15.50 18.88
N GLU A 146 17.14 15.03 20.00
CA GLU A 146 17.35 13.65 20.46
C GLU A 146 16.81 12.64 19.45
N MET A 147 15.61 12.87 18.90
CA MET A 147 15.02 12.03 17.86
C MET A 147 15.93 11.94 16.63
N HIS A 148 16.38 13.08 16.12
CA HIS A 148 17.25 13.14 14.93
C HIS A 148 18.56 12.37 15.15
N VAL A 149 19.22 12.59 16.27
CA VAL A 149 20.48 11.91 16.61
C VAL A 149 20.31 10.39 16.75
N LYS A 150 19.20 9.92 17.37
CA LYS A 150 19.01 8.49 17.66
C LYS A 150 18.39 7.71 16.51
N SER A 151 17.56 8.33 15.68
CA SER A 151 16.72 7.63 14.72
C SER A 151 16.72 8.24 13.32
N GLY A 152 17.37 9.38 13.08
CA GLY A 152 17.27 10.16 11.84
C GLY A 152 17.52 9.36 10.59
N THR A 153 18.64 8.63 10.51
CA THR A 153 18.99 7.81 9.33
C THR A 153 17.92 6.73 9.04
N LEU A 154 17.37 6.09 10.08
CA LEU A 154 16.33 5.07 9.91
C LEU A 154 15.02 5.70 9.45
N ILE A 155 14.64 6.84 10.03
CA ILE A 155 13.43 7.59 9.65
C ILE A 155 13.51 8.02 8.18
N GLU A 156 14.64 8.59 7.76
CA GLU A 156 14.88 8.98 6.35
C GLU A 156 14.75 7.79 5.39
N ALA A 157 15.32 6.64 5.77
CA ALA A 157 15.19 5.42 4.97
C ALA A 157 13.74 4.93 4.87
N MET A 158 12.98 4.98 5.99
CA MET A 158 11.56 4.60 6.00
C MET A 158 10.69 5.56 5.18
N CYS A 159 10.94 6.87 5.26
CA CYS A 159 10.23 7.88 4.46
C CYS A 159 10.56 7.81 2.97
N GLY A 160 11.71 7.24 2.61
CA GLY A 160 12.22 7.12 1.24
C GLY A 160 12.17 5.70 0.68
N ALA A 161 13.30 5.00 0.77
CA ALA A 161 13.52 3.70 0.11
C ALA A 161 12.58 2.59 0.59
N PHE A 162 12.18 2.61 1.86
CA PHE A 162 11.32 1.60 2.48
C PHE A 162 9.85 2.03 2.60
N ALA A 163 9.45 3.12 1.94
CA ALA A 163 8.05 3.53 1.92
C ALA A 163 7.15 2.40 1.37
N GLY A 164 6.03 2.15 2.02
CA GLY A 164 5.02 1.20 1.59
C GLY A 164 5.36 -0.29 1.78
N GLU A 165 6.38 -0.65 2.55
CA GLU A 165 6.77 -2.07 2.67
C GLU A 165 5.69 -2.96 3.30
N GLN A 166 4.88 -2.43 4.22
CA GLN A 166 3.91 -3.22 4.99
C GLN A 166 2.48 -3.22 4.42
N GLY A 167 2.19 -2.34 3.45
CA GLY A 167 0.89 -2.33 2.77
C GLY A 167 -0.29 -2.06 3.70
N VAL A 168 -1.29 -2.95 3.74
CA VAL A 168 -2.48 -2.77 4.60
C VAL A 168 -2.24 -3.15 6.05
N HIS A 169 -1.18 -3.88 6.38
CA HIS A 169 -0.81 -4.28 7.74
C HIS A 169 -1.98 -4.83 8.58
N LEU A 170 -2.35 -6.09 8.33
CA LEU A 170 -3.51 -6.73 8.98
C LEU A 170 -3.21 -7.37 10.35
N SER A 171 -2.02 -7.19 10.94
CA SER A 171 -1.68 -7.72 12.27
C SER A 171 -2.13 -6.76 13.38
N ASN A 172 -3.43 -6.69 13.64
CA ASN A 172 -4.01 -5.79 14.63
C ASN A 172 -5.33 -6.34 15.19
N ARG A 173 -5.76 -5.79 16.34
CA ARG A 173 -6.99 -6.23 17.06
C ARG A 173 -8.26 -6.22 16.19
N PHE A 174 -8.37 -5.33 15.22
CA PHE A 174 -9.56 -5.24 14.36
C PHE A 174 -9.55 -6.34 13.30
N SER A 175 -8.39 -6.69 12.76
CA SER A 175 -8.24 -7.82 11.84
C SER A 175 -8.42 -9.16 12.58
N ASP A 176 -7.89 -9.28 13.80
CA ASP A 176 -8.09 -10.45 14.64
C ASP A 176 -9.57 -10.67 14.98
N ALA A 177 -10.33 -9.58 15.10
CA ALA A 177 -11.79 -9.60 15.27
C ALA A 177 -12.59 -9.79 13.96
N GLY A 178 -11.93 -9.94 12.81
CA GLY A 178 -12.56 -10.07 11.49
C GLY A 178 -13.23 -8.80 10.96
N LEU A 179 -12.89 -7.65 11.54
CA LEU A 179 -13.47 -6.34 11.17
C LEU A 179 -12.73 -5.63 10.04
N MET A 180 -11.55 -6.13 9.66
CA MET A 180 -10.71 -5.55 8.61
C MET A 180 -10.12 -6.67 7.74
N SER A 181 -10.16 -6.47 6.43
CA SER A 181 -9.56 -7.36 5.44
C SER A 181 -9.10 -6.55 4.22
N ALA A 182 -8.21 -7.13 3.42
CA ALA A 182 -7.79 -6.58 2.14
C ALA A 182 -7.44 -7.71 1.17
N SER A 183 -7.78 -7.53 -0.09
CA SER A 183 -7.36 -8.39 -1.18
C SER A 183 -5.87 -8.17 -1.53
N PRO A 184 -5.21 -9.11 -2.24
CA PRO A 184 -3.86 -8.91 -2.75
C PRO A 184 -3.71 -7.63 -3.59
N LEU A 185 -4.71 -7.30 -4.41
CA LEU A 185 -4.75 -6.05 -5.18
C LEU A 185 -4.75 -4.83 -4.26
N GLU A 186 -5.64 -4.77 -3.30
CA GLU A 186 -5.74 -3.64 -2.37
C GLU A 186 -4.47 -3.46 -1.54
N ASN A 187 -3.86 -4.56 -1.09
CA ASN A 187 -2.58 -4.53 -0.39
C ASN A 187 -1.46 -3.96 -1.27
N ARG A 188 -1.38 -4.39 -2.55
CA ARG A 188 -0.44 -3.83 -3.54
C ARG A 188 -0.69 -2.35 -3.78
N LEU A 189 -1.95 -1.93 -3.93
CA LEU A 189 -2.30 -0.53 -4.15
C LEU A 189 -1.98 0.36 -2.95
N ALA A 190 -2.17 -0.14 -1.72
CA ALA A 190 -1.75 0.55 -0.51
C ALA A 190 -0.22 0.79 -0.52
N ARG A 191 0.57 -0.23 -0.85
CA ARG A 191 2.03 -0.10 -1.02
C ARG A 191 2.41 0.95 -2.06
N LEU A 192 1.79 0.90 -3.25
CA LEU A 192 2.03 1.86 -4.31
C LEU A 192 1.69 3.30 -3.89
N LYS A 193 0.58 3.50 -3.17
CA LYS A 193 0.19 4.80 -2.65
C LYS A 193 1.29 5.37 -1.77
N MET A 194 1.74 4.62 -0.77
CA MET A 194 2.78 5.09 0.16
C MET A 194 4.13 5.31 -0.54
N LYS A 195 4.54 4.43 -1.48
CA LYS A 195 5.75 4.64 -2.30
C LYS A 195 5.68 5.93 -3.12
N ARG A 196 4.50 6.29 -3.64
CA ARG A 196 4.29 7.56 -4.37
C ARG A 196 4.28 8.78 -3.44
N THR A 197 3.99 8.57 -2.16
CA THR A 197 3.98 9.61 -1.13
C THR A 197 5.32 9.72 -0.41
N ALA A 198 6.32 8.92 -0.78
CA ALA A 198 7.67 8.98 -0.22
C ALA A 198 8.22 10.41 -0.25
N PHE A 199 8.86 10.83 0.84
CA PHE A 199 9.36 12.18 1.02
C PHE A 199 10.70 12.20 1.78
N VAL A 200 11.35 13.34 1.78
CA VAL A 200 12.55 13.58 2.58
C VAL A 200 12.17 14.46 3.75
N PRO A 201 12.34 13.99 5.00
CA PRO A 201 12.09 14.81 6.19
C PRO A 201 12.91 16.11 6.18
N THR A 202 12.28 17.20 6.55
CA THR A 202 12.94 18.51 6.64
C THR A 202 13.61 18.75 7.97
N TRP A 203 13.21 18.00 9.01
CA TRP A 203 13.59 18.19 10.42
C TRP A 203 13.20 19.58 10.97
N ASP A 204 12.36 20.30 10.24
CA ASP A 204 11.70 21.55 10.67
C ASP A 204 10.24 21.22 11.06
N PHE A 205 9.90 21.45 12.31
CA PHE A 205 8.63 21.02 12.90
C PHE A 205 7.68 22.18 13.11
N ALA A 206 6.42 21.95 12.79
CA ALA A 206 5.32 22.89 13.03
C ALA A 206 4.20 22.21 13.83
N ARG A 207 3.44 23.02 14.57
CA ARG A 207 2.28 22.54 15.33
C ARG A 207 1.20 22.01 14.37
N SER A 208 0.70 20.81 14.66
CA SER A 208 -0.45 20.26 13.94
C SER A 208 -1.74 20.95 14.40
N GLY A 209 -2.60 21.34 13.45
CA GLY A 209 -3.97 21.80 13.72
C GLY A 209 -4.17 23.31 13.74
N ASP A 210 -3.15 24.15 13.52
CA ASP A 210 -3.32 25.61 13.49
C ASP A 210 -3.94 26.15 12.19
N GLU A 211 -3.93 25.38 11.10
CA GLU A 211 -4.30 25.89 9.77
C GLU A 211 -5.68 25.47 9.22
N GLN A 212 -6.32 24.39 9.70
CA GLN A 212 -7.66 23.99 9.20
C GLN A 212 -8.37 23.05 10.18
N GLY A 213 -9.22 23.58 11.05
CA GLY A 213 -10.21 22.84 11.83
C GLY A 213 -9.68 21.66 12.63
N GLY A 214 -9.53 21.83 13.92
CA GLY A 214 -8.83 20.95 14.85
C GLY A 214 -9.12 19.46 14.77
N ILE A 215 -8.24 18.66 15.36
CA ILE A 215 -8.36 17.20 15.51
C ILE A 215 -9.65 16.87 16.29
N ALA A 216 -10.50 15.97 15.76
CA ALA A 216 -11.70 15.54 16.46
C ALA A 216 -11.32 14.78 17.75
N LEU A 217 -11.76 15.32 18.92
CA LEU A 217 -11.54 14.67 20.22
C LEU A 217 -12.84 14.00 20.68
N VAL A 218 -12.83 12.67 20.77
CA VAL A 218 -14.01 11.86 21.10
C VAL A 218 -13.70 10.78 22.15
N PRO A 219 -14.68 10.27 22.92
CA PRO A 219 -14.49 9.11 23.76
C PRO A 219 -14.00 7.92 22.93
N TRP A 220 -13.08 7.09 23.50
CA TRP A 220 -12.51 5.93 22.79
C TRP A 220 -13.56 5.02 22.13
N PRO A 221 -14.69 4.65 22.77
CA PRO A 221 -15.66 3.75 22.12
C PRO A 221 -16.24 4.31 20.80
N VAL A 222 -16.30 5.63 20.64
CA VAL A 222 -16.75 6.27 19.41
C VAL A 222 -15.69 6.10 18.31
N LEU A 223 -14.42 6.35 18.64
CA LEU A 223 -13.31 6.17 17.70
C LEU A 223 -13.15 4.69 17.33
N GLU A 224 -13.21 3.78 18.31
CA GLU A 224 -13.09 2.34 18.10
C GLU A 224 -14.12 1.80 17.09
N GLN A 225 -15.38 2.26 17.16
CA GLN A 225 -16.42 1.86 16.22
C GLN A 225 -16.26 2.47 14.83
N TRP A 226 -15.64 3.65 14.74
CA TRP A 226 -15.42 4.36 13.49
C TRP A 226 -14.25 3.78 12.69
N ILE A 227 -13.16 3.32 13.36
CA ILE A 227 -11.91 2.85 12.74
C ILE A 227 -12.15 1.81 11.64
N PRO A 228 -12.84 0.67 11.87
CA PRO A 228 -13.03 -0.33 10.82
C PRO A 228 -13.77 0.21 9.60
N LYS A 229 -14.75 1.08 9.79
CA LYS A 229 -15.51 1.73 8.71
C LYS A 229 -14.60 2.67 7.90
N ARG A 230 -13.74 3.44 8.60
CA ARG A 230 -12.76 4.32 7.94
C ARG A 230 -11.79 3.53 7.09
N VAL A 231 -11.20 2.48 7.63
CA VAL A 231 -10.27 1.59 6.91
C VAL A 231 -10.95 0.97 5.68
N ALA A 232 -12.16 0.44 5.81
CA ALA A 232 -12.89 -0.13 4.68
C ALA A 232 -13.10 0.91 3.55
N ARG A 233 -13.42 2.17 3.90
CA ARG A 233 -13.55 3.27 2.92
C ARG A 233 -12.21 3.60 2.24
N LEU A 234 -11.11 3.65 3.00
CA LEU A 234 -9.78 3.93 2.47
C LEU A 234 -9.35 2.84 1.49
N VAL A 235 -9.49 1.57 1.88
CA VAL A 235 -9.17 0.40 1.06
C VAL A 235 -10.04 0.38 -0.21
N GLY A 236 -11.34 0.57 -0.08
CA GLY A 236 -12.28 0.56 -1.23
C GLY A 236 -12.04 1.68 -2.26
N LYS A 237 -11.40 2.79 -1.86
CA LYS A 237 -11.03 3.88 -2.78
C LYS A 237 -9.74 3.61 -3.56
N LEU A 238 -8.86 2.69 -3.09
CA LEU A 238 -7.55 2.45 -3.69
C LEU A 238 -7.59 2.09 -5.19
N PRO A 239 -8.47 1.17 -5.67
CA PRO A 239 -8.51 0.83 -7.09
C PRO A 239 -8.91 1.99 -8.01
N GLN A 240 -9.56 3.02 -7.47
CA GLN A 240 -10.04 4.18 -8.21
C GLN A 240 -9.04 5.35 -8.16
N THR A 241 -8.24 5.43 -7.09
CA THR A 241 -7.37 6.58 -6.81
C THR A 241 -5.90 6.29 -7.10
N VAL A 242 -5.44 5.03 -6.98
CA VAL A 242 -4.03 4.68 -7.20
C VAL A 242 -3.81 4.17 -8.62
N PRO A 243 -3.02 4.85 -9.44
CA PRO A 243 -2.67 4.38 -10.78
C PRO A 243 -1.97 3.02 -10.71
N HIS A 244 -2.49 2.04 -11.46
CA HIS A 244 -1.98 0.67 -11.45
C HIS A 244 -2.19 0.00 -12.82
N LEU A 245 -1.49 -1.12 -13.05
CA LEU A 245 -1.67 -1.93 -14.25
C LEU A 245 -3.04 -2.62 -14.25
N ALA A 246 -3.70 -2.60 -15.39
CA ALA A 246 -4.99 -3.26 -15.60
C ALA A 246 -4.84 -4.78 -15.74
N ALA A 247 -3.81 -5.25 -16.47
CA ALA A 247 -3.51 -6.66 -16.66
C ALA A 247 -2.08 -6.90 -17.14
N VAL A 248 -1.63 -8.15 -17.02
CA VAL A 248 -0.37 -8.65 -17.59
C VAL A 248 -0.67 -9.85 -18.49
N PHE A 249 -0.37 -9.72 -19.78
CA PHE A 249 -0.46 -10.79 -20.76
C PHE A 249 0.91 -11.46 -20.87
N LEU A 250 0.95 -12.77 -20.80
CA LEU A 250 2.16 -13.56 -20.90
C LEU A 250 2.06 -14.50 -22.11
N ASP A 251 3.11 -14.55 -22.93
CA ASP A 251 3.34 -15.64 -23.85
C ASP A 251 3.84 -16.88 -23.09
N CYS A 252 3.93 -18.05 -23.74
CA CYS A 252 4.38 -19.30 -23.10
C CYS A 252 5.76 -19.76 -23.59
N GLY A 253 5.91 -20.04 -24.89
CA GLY A 253 7.14 -20.61 -25.43
C GLY A 253 8.35 -19.69 -25.27
N ASP A 254 9.44 -20.17 -24.73
CA ASP A 254 10.64 -19.38 -24.37
C ASP A 254 10.36 -18.11 -23.54
N THR A 255 9.15 -18.04 -22.98
CA THR A 255 8.71 -17.00 -22.04
C THR A 255 8.45 -17.58 -20.65
N LEU A 256 7.77 -18.72 -20.59
CA LEU A 256 7.54 -19.52 -19.38
C LEU A 256 8.11 -20.93 -19.53
N ALA A 257 7.94 -21.57 -20.69
CA ALA A 257 8.43 -22.91 -21.00
C ALA A 257 9.62 -22.84 -21.93
N ASP A 258 10.60 -23.72 -21.75
CA ASP A 258 11.77 -23.84 -22.63
C ASP A 258 11.42 -24.70 -23.83
N GLU A 259 11.23 -24.10 -25.01
CA GLU A 259 10.92 -24.78 -26.26
C GLU A 259 11.99 -25.84 -26.67
N ALA A 260 13.22 -25.79 -26.11
CA ALA A 260 14.24 -26.80 -26.37
C ALA A 260 13.96 -28.15 -25.69
N THR A 261 13.11 -28.14 -24.68
CA THR A 261 12.78 -29.33 -23.87
C THR A 261 11.43 -29.95 -24.24
N GLU A 262 10.78 -29.43 -25.29
CA GLU A 262 9.46 -29.88 -25.70
C GLU A 262 9.46 -31.35 -26.19
N GLU A 263 8.59 -32.14 -25.60
CA GLU A 263 8.23 -33.49 -26.06
C GLU A 263 6.85 -33.42 -26.75
N LYS A 264 6.79 -33.77 -28.04
CA LYS A 264 5.54 -33.67 -28.81
C LYS A 264 4.93 -35.05 -29.06
N ILE A 265 3.62 -35.10 -29.21
CA ILE A 265 2.92 -36.28 -29.75
C ILE A 265 3.35 -36.43 -31.21
N PRO A 266 3.86 -37.62 -31.63
CA PRO A 266 4.32 -37.85 -32.99
C PRO A 266 3.23 -37.51 -34.04
N GLY A 267 3.61 -36.73 -35.06
CA GLY A 267 2.72 -36.29 -36.13
C GLY A 267 1.75 -35.15 -35.76
N THR A 268 1.93 -34.54 -34.61
CA THR A 268 1.11 -33.38 -34.16
C THR A 268 1.98 -32.21 -33.65
N GLU A 269 1.35 -31.05 -33.49
CA GLU A 269 1.97 -29.90 -32.82
C GLU A 269 1.69 -29.88 -31.29
N ILE A 270 1.07 -30.94 -30.76
CA ILE A 270 0.74 -31.00 -29.32
C ILE A 270 1.97 -31.37 -28.50
N VAL A 271 2.40 -30.50 -27.65
CA VAL A 271 3.44 -30.75 -26.64
C VAL A 271 2.83 -31.47 -25.45
N THR A 272 3.43 -32.57 -25.03
CA THR A 272 2.99 -33.36 -23.87
C THR A 272 3.73 -32.90 -22.61
N ARG A 273 4.99 -32.45 -22.75
CA ARG A 273 5.86 -31.99 -21.66
C ARG A 273 6.84 -30.95 -22.18
N ALA A 274 7.15 -29.98 -21.34
CA ALA A 274 8.29 -29.09 -21.47
C ALA A 274 8.74 -28.63 -20.06
N ASP A 275 10.02 -28.37 -19.89
CA ASP A 275 10.52 -27.77 -18.66
C ASP A 275 10.25 -26.25 -18.66
N LEU A 276 10.09 -25.66 -17.49
CA LEU A 276 9.98 -24.21 -17.40
C LEU A 276 11.35 -23.54 -17.49
N ILE A 277 11.39 -22.33 -18.03
CA ILE A 277 12.61 -21.51 -17.95
C ILE A 277 12.90 -21.16 -16.50
N PRO A 278 14.18 -20.91 -16.14
CA PRO A 278 14.57 -20.62 -14.75
C PRO A 278 13.76 -19.46 -14.15
N GLY A 279 13.12 -19.72 -13.01
CA GLY A 279 12.35 -18.74 -12.23
C GLY A 279 10.94 -18.47 -12.73
N ALA A 280 10.46 -19.12 -13.81
CA ALA A 280 9.13 -18.83 -14.37
C ALA A 280 7.99 -19.17 -13.39
N ALA A 281 8.05 -20.35 -12.75
CA ALA A 281 6.99 -20.77 -11.84
C ALA A 281 6.83 -19.80 -10.65
N ASP A 282 7.93 -19.46 -10.01
CA ASP A 282 7.92 -18.56 -8.85
C ASP A 282 7.48 -17.16 -9.24
N THR A 283 7.93 -16.67 -10.41
CA THR A 283 7.50 -15.37 -10.94
C THR A 283 6.01 -15.31 -11.19
N VAL A 284 5.43 -16.31 -11.90
CA VAL A 284 3.99 -16.33 -12.18
C VAL A 284 3.18 -16.37 -10.88
N ARG A 285 3.56 -17.24 -9.94
CA ARG A 285 2.88 -17.31 -8.63
C ARG A 285 3.01 -16.01 -7.85
N GLN A 286 4.18 -15.39 -7.85
CA GLN A 286 4.42 -14.12 -7.14
C GLN A 286 3.55 -12.99 -7.70
N ILE A 287 3.49 -12.82 -9.03
CA ILE A 287 2.69 -11.75 -9.63
C ILE A 287 1.19 -12.01 -9.46
N ALA A 288 0.73 -13.27 -9.57
CA ALA A 288 -0.66 -13.64 -9.28
C ALA A 288 -1.02 -13.37 -7.79
N ALA A 289 -0.17 -13.81 -6.86
CA ALA A 289 -0.36 -13.57 -5.42
C ALA A 289 -0.33 -12.08 -5.05
N SER A 290 0.35 -11.24 -5.85
CA SER A 290 0.35 -9.78 -5.70
C SER A 290 -0.90 -9.11 -6.30
N GLY A 291 -1.88 -9.88 -6.78
CA GLY A 291 -3.14 -9.36 -7.32
C GLY A 291 -3.03 -8.73 -8.72
N TYR A 292 -2.02 -9.12 -9.52
CA TYR A 292 -2.02 -8.81 -10.94
C TYR A 292 -2.98 -9.75 -11.67
N ARG A 293 -3.80 -9.20 -12.57
CA ARG A 293 -4.68 -9.97 -13.44
C ARG A 293 -3.88 -10.53 -14.60
N LEU A 294 -3.86 -11.85 -14.76
CA LEU A 294 -3.03 -12.52 -15.75
C LEU A 294 -3.86 -13.11 -16.87
N ALA A 295 -3.41 -12.93 -18.13
CA ALA A 295 -3.90 -13.69 -19.28
C ALA A 295 -2.74 -14.39 -19.99
N LEU A 296 -2.92 -15.66 -20.30
CA LEU A 296 -2.07 -16.36 -21.24
C LEU A 296 -2.46 -15.96 -22.67
N VAL A 297 -1.50 -15.49 -23.47
CA VAL A 297 -1.72 -15.14 -24.89
C VAL A 297 -0.68 -15.87 -25.73
N ALA A 298 -1.01 -17.07 -26.20
CA ALA A 298 -0.05 -18.02 -26.76
C ALA A 298 -0.47 -18.58 -28.13
N ASP A 299 0.53 -18.88 -28.96
CA ASP A 299 0.34 -19.45 -30.31
C ASP A 299 0.58 -20.96 -30.27
N GLY A 300 -0.46 -21.77 -30.55
CA GLY A 300 -0.40 -23.23 -30.62
C GLY A 300 -1.72 -23.89 -30.28
N PRO A 301 -1.74 -25.22 -30.17
CA PRO A 301 -2.91 -25.98 -29.74
C PRO A 301 -3.17 -25.81 -28.23
N ARG A 302 -4.42 -25.64 -27.80
CA ARG A 302 -4.81 -25.52 -26.39
C ARG A 302 -4.20 -26.60 -25.51
N LYS A 303 -4.24 -27.85 -26.00
CA LYS A 303 -3.77 -29.02 -25.25
C LYS A 303 -2.30 -28.93 -24.87
N THR A 304 -1.46 -28.27 -25.69
CA THR A 304 -0.06 -27.98 -25.36
C THR A 304 0.06 -27.21 -24.05
N PHE A 305 -0.67 -26.12 -23.92
CA PHE A 305 -0.55 -25.20 -22.76
C PHE A 305 -1.21 -25.80 -21.51
N GLU A 306 -2.34 -26.53 -21.67
CA GLU A 306 -2.93 -27.31 -20.56
C GLU A 306 -1.93 -28.34 -20.01
N ASN A 307 -1.23 -29.06 -20.87
CA ASN A 307 -0.23 -30.05 -20.46
C ASN A 307 0.93 -29.38 -19.73
N ILE A 308 1.54 -28.36 -20.33
CA ILE A 308 2.74 -27.69 -19.78
C ILE A 308 2.39 -26.98 -18.47
N LEU A 309 1.46 -26.04 -18.52
CA LEU A 309 1.15 -25.21 -17.35
C LEU A 309 0.43 -25.99 -16.25
N GLY A 310 -0.40 -26.97 -16.62
CA GLY A 310 -1.05 -27.88 -15.67
C GLY A 310 -0.06 -28.74 -14.91
N ALA A 311 0.94 -29.33 -15.59
CA ALA A 311 1.98 -30.14 -14.95
C ALA A 311 2.80 -29.34 -13.90
N HIS A 312 2.93 -28.04 -14.09
CA HIS A 312 3.65 -27.15 -13.18
C HIS A 312 2.75 -26.38 -12.18
N GLY A 313 1.42 -26.63 -12.21
CA GLY A 313 0.45 -25.96 -11.33
C GLY A 313 0.35 -24.45 -11.58
N LEU A 314 0.46 -24.03 -12.84
CA LEU A 314 0.42 -22.61 -13.24
C LEU A 314 -0.86 -22.26 -14.03
N TRP A 315 -1.61 -23.24 -14.52
CA TRP A 315 -2.80 -23.01 -15.33
C TRP A 315 -3.79 -22.08 -14.63
N ASP A 316 -4.11 -22.35 -13.38
CA ASP A 316 -5.08 -21.59 -12.60
C ASP A 316 -4.57 -20.22 -12.08
N CYS A 317 -3.30 -19.88 -12.34
CA CYS A 317 -2.79 -18.55 -12.09
C CYS A 317 -3.29 -17.50 -13.10
N PHE A 318 -3.85 -17.94 -14.23
CA PHE A 318 -4.36 -17.08 -15.29
C PHE A 318 -5.88 -16.99 -15.24
N GLU A 319 -6.41 -15.76 -15.29
CA GLU A 319 -7.85 -15.51 -15.37
C GLU A 319 -8.41 -15.85 -16.76
N ALA A 320 -7.58 -15.78 -17.80
CA ALA A 320 -7.97 -16.08 -19.18
C ALA A 320 -6.83 -16.77 -19.96
N HIS A 321 -7.22 -17.67 -20.86
CA HIS A 321 -6.31 -18.43 -21.73
C HIS A 321 -6.68 -18.18 -23.18
N ILE A 322 -5.96 -17.28 -23.83
CA ILE A 322 -6.17 -16.87 -25.22
C ILE A 322 -5.15 -17.59 -26.09
N ILE A 323 -5.62 -18.60 -26.77
CA ILE A 323 -4.80 -19.54 -27.49
C ILE A 323 -5.18 -19.49 -28.97
N SER A 324 -4.19 -19.37 -29.84
CA SER A 324 -4.42 -19.21 -31.29
C SER A 324 -5.21 -20.36 -31.93
N GLY A 325 -5.09 -21.58 -31.40
CA GLY A 325 -5.88 -22.73 -31.84
C GLY A 325 -7.38 -22.55 -31.64
N ASP A 326 -7.80 -21.77 -30.62
CA ASP A 326 -9.21 -21.47 -30.37
C ASP A 326 -9.65 -20.19 -31.08
N VAL A 327 -8.79 -19.18 -31.14
CA VAL A 327 -9.09 -17.89 -31.78
C VAL A 327 -9.12 -17.98 -33.31
N GLY A 328 -8.37 -18.93 -33.87
CA GLY A 328 -8.20 -19.11 -35.31
C GLY A 328 -7.21 -18.16 -35.98
N GLU A 329 -6.49 -17.37 -35.19
CA GLU A 329 -5.46 -16.43 -35.63
C GLU A 329 -4.24 -16.48 -34.73
N LEU A 330 -3.05 -16.22 -35.29
CA LEU A 330 -1.79 -16.15 -34.56
C LEU A 330 -1.45 -14.67 -34.19
N LYS A 331 -0.65 -14.44 -33.17
CA LYS A 331 0.04 -13.18 -33.00
C LYS A 331 0.91 -12.87 -34.22
N PRO A 332 1.01 -11.66 -34.73
CA PRO A 332 0.62 -10.39 -34.15
C PRO A 332 -0.79 -9.88 -34.48
N SER A 333 -1.74 -10.77 -34.80
CA SER A 333 -3.12 -10.36 -35.08
C SER A 333 -3.73 -9.60 -33.93
N ALA A 334 -4.39 -8.49 -34.24
CA ALA A 334 -5.11 -7.68 -33.23
C ALA A 334 -6.20 -8.48 -32.52
N ARG A 335 -6.77 -9.51 -33.19
CA ARG A 335 -7.83 -10.36 -32.63
C ARG A 335 -7.37 -11.12 -31.39
N MET A 336 -6.11 -11.60 -31.36
CA MET A 336 -5.54 -12.25 -30.16
C MET A 336 -5.57 -11.34 -28.95
N PHE A 337 -5.14 -10.09 -29.10
CA PHE A 337 -5.07 -9.11 -28.01
C PHE A 337 -6.46 -8.56 -27.64
N ALA A 338 -7.36 -8.40 -28.63
CA ALA A 338 -8.74 -7.99 -28.39
C ALA A 338 -9.49 -9.06 -27.58
N THR A 339 -9.38 -10.34 -27.98
CA THR A 339 -9.97 -11.44 -27.22
C THR A 339 -9.46 -11.51 -25.78
N ALA A 340 -8.16 -11.22 -25.56
CA ALA A 340 -7.60 -11.17 -24.21
C ALA A 340 -8.16 -9.99 -23.39
N ALA A 341 -8.28 -8.81 -24.01
CA ALA A 341 -8.87 -7.65 -23.38
C ALA A 341 -10.35 -7.89 -23.01
N ASP A 342 -11.12 -8.43 -23.95
CA ASP A 342 -12.55 -8.75 -23.77
C ASP A 342 -12.75 -9.79 -22.65
N ALA A 343 -11.93 -10.85 -22.62
CA ALA A 343 -12.01 -11.90 -21.60
C ALA A 343 -11.76 -11.36 -20.18
N LEU A 344 -10.94 -10.32 -20.07
CA LEU A 344 -10.69 -9.62 -18.80
C LEU A 344 -11.58 -8.39 -18.59
N GLY A 345 -12.53 -8.09 -19.47
CA GLY A 345 -13.40 -6.92 -19.38
C GLY A 345 -12.64 -5.59 -19.45
N LEU A 346 -11.52 -5.54 -20.18
CA LEU A 346 -10.69 -4.34 -20.33
C LEU A 346 -11.26 -3.45 -21.43
N SER A 347 -11.26 -2.15 -21.19
CA SER A 347 -11.65 -1.12 -22.14
C SER A 347 -10.46 -0.58 -22.95
N GLU A 348 -10.73 0.30 -23.92
CA GLU A 348 -9.63 0.94 -24.70
C GLU A 348 -8.68 1.76 -23.85
N ILE A 349 -9.18 2.41 -22.81
CA ILE A 349 -8.34 3.20 -21.88
C ILE A 349 -7.42 2.33 -21.03
N ASP A 350 -7.67 1.03 -20.92
CA ASP A 350 -6.84 0.09 -20.16
C ASP A 350 -5.65 -0.42 -20.97
N ARG A 351 -5.64 -0.21 -22.30
CA ARG A 351 -4.55 -0.70 -23.16
C ARG A 351 -3.18 -0.12 -22.78
N ASN A 352 -3.11 1.17 -22.49
CA ASN A 352 -1.85 1.84 -22.12
C ASN A 352 -1.35 1.51 -20.71
N ARG A 353 -2.13 0.76 -19.93
CA ARG A 353 -1.76 0.21 -18.62
C ARG A 353 -1.90 -1.32 -18.56
N THR A 354 -1.88 -1.98 -19.72
CA THR A 354 -1.78 -3.44 -19.86
C THR A 354 -0.42 -3.79 -20.44
N VAL A 355 0.24 -4.76 -19.85
CA VAL A 355 1.58 -5.22 -20.26
C VAL A 355 1.45 -6.49 -21.08
N MET A 356 2.20 -6.63 -22.18
CA MET A 356 2.45 -7.89 -22.86
C MET A 356 3.92 -8.26 -22.73
N VAL A 357 4.19 -9.44 -22.19
CA VAL A 357 5.54 -10.02 -22.03
C VAL A 357 5.70 -11.19 -22.98
N GLY A 358 6.73 -11.19 -23.81
CA GLY A 358 7.04 -12.28 -24.70
C GLY A 358 8.44 -12.21 -25.27
N ASN A 359 8.87 -13.30 -25.91
CA ASN A 359 10.22 -13.44 -26.45
C ASN A 359 10.32 -13.22 -27.97
N ASN A 360 9.20 -12.94 -28.64
CA ASN A 360 9.14 -12.84 -30.10
C ASN A 360 8.83 -11.41 -30.55
N LEU A 361 9.82 -10.74 -31.17
CA LEU A 361 9.70 -9.36 -31.64
C LEU A 361 8.64 -9.20 -32.76
N GLU A 362 8.52 -10.22 -33.64
CA GLU A 362 7.63 -10.17 -34.80
C GLU A 362 6.17 -10.52 -34.43
N ARG A 363 5.94 -11.18 -33.30
CA ARG A 363 4.62 -11.61 -32.84
C ARG A 363 4.16 -10.85 -31.61
N ASP A 364 4.81 -11.08 -30.48
CA ASP A 364 4.41 -10.51 -29.18
C ASP A 364 4.57 -9.00 -29.15
N ILE A 365 5.78 -8.53 -29.48
CA ILE A 365 6.12 -7.12 -29.37
C ILE A 365 5.45 -6.30 -30.45
N LEU A 366 5.49 -6.78 -31.71
CA LEU A 366 4.80 -6.11 -32.80
C LEU A 366 3.30 -6.01 -32.57
N GLY A 367 2.67 -7.11 -32.12
CA GLY A 367 1.25 -7.16 -31.80
C GLY A 367 0.88 -6.24 -30.66
N ALA A 368 1.60 -6.31 -29.54
CA ALA A 368 1.41 -5.43 -28.39
C ALA A 368 1.51 -3.95 -28.76
N ASN A 369 2.57 -3.56 -29.50
CA ASN A 369 2.78 -2.17 -29.94
C ASN A 369 1.66 -1.67 -30.88
N ARG A 370 1.14 -2.55 -31.77
CA ARG A 370 0.01 -2.21 -32.66
C ARG A 370 -1.29 -2.05 -31.91
N PHE A 371 -1.50 -2.88 -30.88
CA PHE A 371 -2.71 -2.85 -30.07
C PHE A 371 -2.70 -1.76 -28.98
N GLY A 372 -1.54 -1.14 -28.73
CA GLY A 372 -1.40 -0.05 -27.77
C GLY A 372 -1.02 -0.50 -26.35
N LEU A 373 -0.49 -1.72 -26.20
CA LEU A 373 -0.04 -2.26 -24.93
C LEU A 373 1.39 -1.80 -24.59
N ILE A 374 1.77 -1.96 -23.32
CA ILE A 374 3.16 -1.84 -22.88
C ILE A 374 3.89 -3.13 -23.23
N SER A 375 4.78 -3.08 -24.22
CA SER A 375 5.53 -4.25 -24.67
C SER A 375 6.79 -4.47 -23.85
N VAL A 376 6.97 -5.69 -23.32
CA VAL A 376 8.15 -6.14 -22.58
C VAL A 376 8.76 -7.33 -23.29
N PHE A 377 9.97 -7.16 -23.82
CA PHE A 377 10.71 -8.22 -24.47
C PHE A 377 11.53 -9.01 -23.45
N LEU A 378 11.33 -10.33 -23.40
CA LEU A 378 12.14 -11.24 -22.62
C LEU A 378 13.30 -11.76 -23.49
N ALA A 379 14.49 -11.23 -23.29
CA ALA A 379 15.70 -11.57 -24.03
C ALA A 379 16.44 -12.78 -23.39
N TRP A 380 15.70 -13.86 -23.08
CA TRP A 380 16.26 -15.06 -22.46
C TRP A 380 16.84 -16.04 -23.50
N SER A 381 16.02 -16.50 -24.44
CA SER A 381 16.41 -17.48 -25.45
C SER A 381 17.00 -16.80 -26.68
N ARG A 382 18.04 -17.43 -27.27
CA ARG A 382 18.64 -16.99 -28.54
C ARG A 382 18.06 -17.69 -29.77
N ARG A 383 17.02 -18.51 -29.62
CA ARG A 383 16.35 -19.18 -30.75
C ARG A 383 15.69 -18.21 -31.71
N ARG A 384 15.32 -17.03 -31.21
CA ARG A 384 14.74 -15.93 -31.99
C ARG A 384 15.68 -14.70 -31.98
N SER A 385 15.52 -13.86 -32.99
CA SER A 385 16.31 -12.61 -33.09
C SER A 385 15.97 -11.65 -31.95
N HIS A 386 17.00 -11.07 -31.33
CA HIS A 386 16.86 -9.94 -30.39
C HIS A 386 16.99 -8.59 -31.07
N LYS A 387 17.11 -8.55 -32.43
CA LYS A 387 17.27 -7.32 -33.20
C LYS A 387 15.98 -7.02 -33.95
N PRO A 388 15.26 -5.93 -33.60
CA PRO A 388 14.06 -5.49 -34.32
C PRO A 388 14.41 -5.15 -35.79
N ARG A 389 13.62 -5.64 -36.73
CA ARG A 389 13.72 -5.30 -38.16
C ARG A 389 12.91 -4.05 -38.50
N LEU A 390 11.78 -3.89 -37.81
CA LEU A 390 10.85 -2.77 -37.99
C LEU A 390 10.82 -1.88 -36.76
N ARG A 391 10.51 -0.58 -36.93
CA ARG A 391 10.33 0.34 -35.80
C ARG A 391 9.27 -0.16 -34.79
N ARG A 392 8.21 -0.78 -35.27
CA ARG A 392 7.11 -1.31 -34.43
C ARG A 392 7.45 -2.61 -33.72
N GLU A 393 8.56 -3.28 -34.03
CA GLU A 393 9.10 -4.43 -33.30
C GLU A 393 10.02 -4.01 -32.13
N ARG A 394 10.29 -2.72 -31.95
CA ARG A 394 11.08 -2.22 -30.82
C ARG A 394 10.25 -2.32 -29.56
N PRO A 395 10.71 -3.11 -28.56
CA PRO A 395 10.01 -3.21 -27.29
C PRO A 395 10.10 -1.88 -26.52
N ARG A 396 9.09 -1.59 -25.72
CA ARG A 396 9.14 -0.45 -24.79
C ARG A 396 10.14 -0.73 -23.66
N LEU A 397 10.19 -1.96 -23.19
CA LEU A 397 11.09 -2.40 -22.14
C LEU A 397 11.67 -3.79 -22.47
N THR A 398 12.82 -4.12 -21.90
CA THR A 398 13.50 -5.41 -22.08
C THR A 398 13.99 -5.92 -20.74
N ILE A 399 13.77 -7.22 -20.48
CA ILE A 399 14.37 -7.96 -19.36
C ILE A 399 15.14 -9.16 -19.88
N SER A 400 16.22 -9.53 -19.20
CA SER A 400 17.04 -10.69 -19.57
C SER A 400 16.58 -12.00 -18.93
N HIS A 401 15.80 -11.91 -17.85
CA HIS A 401 15.32 -13.05 -17.08
C HIS A 401 13.93 -12.77 -16.56
N ILE A 402 13.08 -13.80 -16.51
CA ILE A 402 11.69 -13.65 -16.11
C ILE A 402 11.51 -13.19 -14.65
N TRP A 403 12.40 -13.58 -13.75
CA TRP A 403 12.34 -13.17 -12.33
C TRP A 403 12.56 -11.68 -12.08
N LYS A 404 12.95 -10.91 -13.11
CA LYS A 404 12.98 -9.44 -13.06
C LYS A 404 11.63 -8.79 -13.33
N LEU A 405 10.63 -9.58 -13.70
CA LEU A 405 9.31 -9.07 -14.07
C LEU A 405 8.58 -8.41 -12.90
N PRO A 406 8.52 -8.97 -11.68
CA PRO A 406 7.82 -8.32 -10.57
C PRO A 406 8.31 -6.89 -10.29
N ASP A 407 9.62 -6.69 -10.20
CA ASP A 407 10.21 -5.36 -9.98
C ASP A 407 9.97 -4.41 -11.17
N LEU A 408 9.93 -4.95 -12.39
CA LEU A 408 9.60 -4.15 -13.56
C LEU A 408 8.15 -3.69 -13.56
N LEU A 409 7.21 -4.56 -13.21
CA LEU A 409 5.79 -4.21 -13.11
C LEU A 409 5.56 -3.11 -12.09
N GLU A 410 6.16 -3.21 -10.90
CA GLU A 410 6.08 -2.16 -9.88
C GLU A 410 6.66 -0.82 -10.39
N ARG A 411 7.82 -0.83 -11.07
CA ARG A 411 8.39 0.39 -11.66
C ARG A 411 7.50 0.99 -12.74
N ILE A 412 6.83 0.17 -13.54
CA ILE A 412 5.86 0.66 -14.52
C ILE A 412 4.70 1.34 -13.79
N GLU A 413 4.13 0.71 -12.75
CA GLU A 413 3.04 1.27 -11.98
C GLU A 413 3.41 2.59 -11.32
N LEU A 414 4.60 2.70 -10.74
CA LEU A 414 5.11 3.96 -10.17
C LEU A 414 5.31 5.07 -11.22
N SER A 415 5.49 4.71 -12.49
CA SER A 415 5.63 5.65 -13.61
C SER A 415 4.30 6.06 -14.26
N LEU A 416 3.19 5.39 -13.93
CA LEU A 416 1.87 5.75 -14.48
C LEU A 416 1.46 7.15 -13.99
N PRO A 417 0.85 7.98 -14.87
CA PRO A 417 0.40 9.31 -14.47
C PRO A 417 -0.69 9.21 -13.38
N GLN A 418 -0.69 10.19 -12.46
CA GLN A 418 -1.78 10.30 -11.48
C GLN A 418 -3.10 10.56 -12.21
N THR A 419 -4.16 9.88 -11.79
CA THR A 419 -5.51 10.17 -12.25
C THR A 419 -5.96 11.50 -11.66
N GLN A 420 -6.70 12.32 -12.44
CA GLN A 420 -7.15 13.67 -12.04
C GLN A 420 -7.97 13.72 -10.72
N ALA A 421 -8.33 12.58 -10.15
CA ALA A 421 -9.05 12.46 -8.87
C ALA A 421 -8.17 12.73 -7.62
N GLU A 422 -6.86 12.87 -7.75
CA GLU A 422 -5.92 13.05 -6.63
C GLU A 422 -5.41 14.48 -6.42
N GLN A 423 -5.98 15.48 -7.08
CA GLN A 423 -5.65 16.86 -6.71
C GLN A 423 -6.37 17.19 -5.39
N PRO A 424 -5.65 17.49 -4.30
CA PRO A 424 -6.27 17.99 -3.08
C PRO A 424 -6.93 19.33 -3.40
N SER A 425 -8.24 19.38 -3.20
CA SER A 425 -9.04 20.61 -3.25
C SER A 425 -8.77 21.47 -2.03
#